data_a90d4aa12653d7e1858598b78156be05
#
_entry.id   a90d4aa12653d7e1858598b78156be05
#
_cell.length_a   1.000
_cell.length_b   1.000
_cell.length_c   1.000
_cell.angle_alpha   90.00
_cell.angle_beta   90.00
_cell.angle_gamma   90.00
#
_symmetry.space_group_name_H-M   'P 1'
#
loop_
_entity.id
_entity.type
_entity.pdbx_description
1 polymer ?
#
loop_
_entity_poly.entity_id
_entity_poly.type
_entity_poly.pdbx_seq_one_letter_code
_entity_poly.pdbx_strand_id
1 'polypeptide(L)'
;MKKILLAVTGGIAAYKAIDLTSKLTQSGYEVRVMLTNHAQKFVTPLAFQAISRNAVYTDTFIEENPSEIQHIALGDWADTIIVAPATANTIAKLSVGIADDLVTSTLLATETPKFIAPAMNVHMYENKRTQQNINILKEDGYHFIEPGSGFLACGYVAKGRMEEPLQIVSVIDAHFQNSNRLANSSFQDKRALVTAGPTIEVIDPVRFVSNRSSGKMGYAIAEALRNRGAIVTLVTGPTTLEDPKDIEVIHVQSAEEMFEQVTSRFDEQDIVVKAAAVSDYTPVDVLEHKMKKQDGDLSVSFKRTKDILKYLGEHKTSQYLIGFAAETEDIENYAQQKLRKKNADVIISNNVGDMSIGFSSDDNELTMHFKNNEKVNIKKGKKVVLAAQILDELETRWQ
;
A
#
# COMPACT_ATOMS: atom_id res chain seq x y z
N MET A 1 -24.09 10.51 -3.24
CA MET A 1 -23.20 11.69 -3.24
C MET A 1 -22.18 11.42 -2.12
N LYS A 2 -20.89 11.57 -2.39
CA LYS A 2 -19.86 11.38 -1.35
C LYS A 2 -19.80 12.58 -0.43
N LYS A 3 -19.57 12.35 0.86
CA LYS A 3 -19.67 13.33 1.96
C LYS A 3 -18.28 13.71 2.46
N ILE A 4 -17.98 14.99 2.45
CA ILE A 4 -16.68 15.54 2.88
C ILE A 4 -16.87 16.47 4.08
N LEU A 5 -16.14 16.20 5.15
CA LEU A 5 -16.02 17.12 6.27
C LEU A 5 -14.73 17.92 6.14
N LEU A 6 -14.85 19.22 5.90
CA LEU A 6 -13.72 20.14 5.78
C LEU A 6 -13.42 20.80 7.13
N ALA A 7 -12.29 20.51 7.72
CA ALA A 7 -11.78 21.14 8.93
C ALA A 7 -10.82 22.28 8.57
N VAL A 8 -11.14 23.49 8.98
CA VAL A 8 -10.35 24.70 8.68
C VAL A 8 -9.68 25.19 9.96
N THR A 9 -8.35 25.29 9.95
CA THR A 9 -7.58 25.73 11.11
C THR A 9 -6.98 27.13 10.94
N GLY A 10 -6.55 27.74 12.05
CA GLY A 10 -6.24 29.16 12.13
C GLY A 10 -4.92 29.57 11.50
N GLY A 11 -4.90 29.89 10.24
CA GLY A 11 -3.78 30.44 9.50
C GLY A 11 -4.26 31.33 8.34
N ILE A 12 -3.37 32.16 7.81
CA ILE A 12 -3.72 33.07 6.71
C ILE A 12 -4.31 32.31 5.50
N ALA A 13 -3.86 31.09 5.25
CA ALA A 13 -4.36 30.27 4.15
C ALA A 13 -5.82 29.80 4.31
N ALA A 14 -6.49 30.13 5.43
CA ALA A 14 -7.91 29.83 5.64
C ALA A 14 -8.81 30.44 4.55
N TYR A 15 -8.41 31.56 3.92
CA TYR A 15 -9.15 32.14 2.80
C TYR A 15 -9.28 31.19 1.60
N LYS A 16 -8.25 30.33 1.37
CA LYS A 16 -8.28 29.31 0.31
C LYS A 16 -9.27 28.19 0.59
N ALA A 17 -9.60 27.94 1.86
CA ALA A 17 -10.59 26.94 2.22
C ALA A 17 -12.00 27.32 1.74
N ILE A 18 -12.29 28.62 1.54
CA ILE A 18 -13.53 29.10 0.95
C ILE A 18 -13.62 28.65 -0.52
N ASP A 19 -12.53 28.86 -1.29
CA ASP A 19 -12.44 28.38 -2.69
C ASP A 19 -12.45 26.84 -2.75
N LEU A 20 -11.76 26.16 -1.84
CA LEU A 20 -11.77 24.71 -1.75
C LEU A 20 -13.21 24.18 -1.53
N THR A 21 -13.97 24.79 -0.61
CA THR A 21 -15.39 24.44 -0.39
C THR A 21 -16.21 24.59 -1.68
N SER A 22 -15.99 25.70 -2.42
CA SER A 22 -16.65 25.92 -3.70
C SER A 22 -16.32 24.84 -4.73
N LYS A 23 -15.03 24.49 -4.87
CA LYS A 23 -14.56 23.48 -5.83
C LYS A 23 -15.09 22.08 -5.48
N LEU A 24 -15.04 21.68 -4.21
CA LEU A 24 -15.59 20.41 -3.75
C LEU A 24 -17.10 20.31 -4.03
N THR A 25 -17.87 21.37 -3.74
CA THR A 25 -19.30 21.42 -4.03
C THR A 25 -19.59 21.34 -5.54
N GLN A 26 -18.80 22.05 -6.36
CA GLN A 26 -18.91 22.00 -7.82
C GLN A 26 -18.55 20.61 -8.40
N SER A 27 -17.65 19.87 -7.75
CA SER A 27 -17.32 18.49 -8.10
C SER A 27 -18.39 17.47 -7.66
N GLY A 28 -19.48 17.90 -7.06
CA GLY A 28 -20.61 17.04 -6.70
C GLY A 28 -20.50 16.39 -5.32
N TYR A 29 -19.63 16.88 -4.46
CA TYR A 29 -19.54 16.44 -3.06
C TYR A 29 -20.55 17.17 -2.17
N GLU A 30 -21.08 16.48 -1.16
CA GLU A 30 -21.77 17.13 -0.04
C GLU A 30 -20.70 17.56 0.98
N VAL A 31 -20.60 18.86 1.23
CA VAL A 31 -19.53 19.42 2.07
C VAL A 31 -20.12 20.03 3.34
N ARG A 32 -19.69 19.53 4.50
CA ARG A 32 -19.87 20.22 5.80
C ARG A 32 -18.54 20.79 6.25
N VAL A 33 -18.60 21.88 7.00
CA VAL A 33 -17.39 22.61 7.41
C VAL A 33 -17.35 22.76 8.93
N MET A 34 -16.20 22.52 9.53
CA MET A 34 -15.91 22.85 10.92
C MET A 34 -14.71 23.80 11.00
N LEU A 35 -14.80 24.80 11.87
CA LEU A 35 -13.78 25.83 12.04
C LEU A 35 -13.23 25.80 13.47
N THR A 36 -11.92 25.86 13.61
CA THR A 36 -11.33 26.17 14.93
C THR A 36 -11.61 27.62 15.33
N ASN A 37 -11.56 27.94 16.62
CA ASN A 37 -11.70 29.31 17.12
C ASN A 37 -10.66 30.26 16.46
N HIS A 38 -9.46 29.78 16.17
CA HIS A 38 -8.44 30.56 15.49
C HIS A 38 -8.77 30.78 14.01
N ALA A 39 -9.42 29.81 13.32
CA ALA A 39 -9.83 29.96 11.93
C ALA A 39 -10.85 31.09 11.76
N GLN A 40 -11.78 31.22 12.72
CA GLN A 40 -12.81 32.28 12.72
C GLN A 40 -12.25 33.71 12.81
N LYS A 41 -10.95 33.87 13.17
CA LYS A 41 -10.25 35.17 13.12
C LYS A 41 -9.84 35.58 11.70
N PHE A 42 -9.79 34.64 10.77
CA PHE A 42 -9.39 34.86 9.37
C PHE A 42 -10.58 34.79 8.40
N VAL A 43 -11.58 33.97 8.70
CA VAL A 43 -12.75 33.71 7.85
C VAL A 43 -14.01 33.57 8.70
N THR A 44 -15.17 33.86 8.11
CA THR A 44 -16.44 33.76 8.84
C THR A 44 -17.19 32.47 8.52
N PRO A 45 -17.92 31.87 9.48
CA PRO A 45 -18.79 30.72 9.21
C PRO A 45 -19.79 30.96 8.07
N LEU A 46 -20.33 32.18 7.98
CA LEU A 46 -21.31 32.56 6.96
C LEU A 46 -20.77 32.39 5.54
N ALA A 47 -19.49 32.65 5.30
CA ALA A 47 -18.87 32.46 3.97
C ALA A 47 -18.95 31.01 3.51
N PHE A 48 -18.66 30.06 4.40
CA PHE A 48 -18.75 28.63 4.11
C PHE A 48 -20.17 28.12 3.98
N GLN A 49 -21.07 28.59 4.87
CA GLN A 49 -22.49 28.23 4.82
C GLN A 49 -23.12 28.64 3.48
N ALA A 50 -22.84 29.86 3.01
CA ALA A 50 -23.38 30.37 1.75
C ALA A 50 -22.94 29.50 0.53
N ILE A 51 -21.72 28.94 0.55
CA ILE A 51 -21.16 28.15 -0.55
C ILE A 51 -21.57 26.68 -0.43
N SER A 52 -21.38 26.07 0.74
CA SER A 52 -21.70 24.65 0.96
C SER A 52 -23.18 24.37 1.05
N ARG A 53 -24.00 25.40 1.39
CA ARG A 53 -25.43 25.29 1.70
C ARG A 53 -25.73 24.33 2.86
N ASN A 54 -24.73 24.10 3.72
CA ASN A 54 -24.79 23.26 4.91
C ASN A 54 -24.40 24.05 6.16
N ALA A 55 -24.75 23.51 7.32
CA ALA A 55 -24.34 24.06 8.61
C ALA A 55 -22.81 24.11 8.73
N VAL A 56 -22.31 25.08 9.46
CA VAL A 56 -20.89 25.27 9.77
C VAL A 56 -20.69 25.17 11.28
N TYR A 57 -19.88 24.26 11.72
CA TYR A 57 -19.69 23.88 13.10
C TYR A 57 -18.46 24.58 13.68
N THR A 58 -18.59 25.20 14.85
CA THR A 58 -17.53 26.06 15.40
C THR A 58 -17.18 25.77 16.85
N ASP A 59 -18.05 25.10 17.60
CA ASP A 59 -17.90 24.89 19.03
C ASP A 59 -18.30 23.46 19.41
N THR A 60 -17.54 22.83 20.28
CA THR A 60 -17.81 21.48 20.79
C THR A 60 -19.07 21.41 21.67
N PHE A 61 -19.43 22.54 22.30
CA PHE A 61 -20.50 22.60 23.28
C PHE A 61 -21.81 23.18 22.75
N ILE A 62 -21.84 23.51 21.46
CA ILE A 62 -23.08 23.93 20.78
C ILE A 62 -23.60 22.75 19.99
N GLU A 63 -24.54 22.00 20.55
CA GLU A 63 -25.20 20.88 19.89
C GLU A 63 -26.48 21.33 19.19
N GLU A 64 -26.50 21.21 17.86
CA GLU A 64 -27.69 21.55 17.05
C GLU A 64 -28.78 20.49 17.21
N ASN A 65 -28.41 19.23 17.45
CA ASN A 65 -29.33 18.13 17.67
C ASN A 65 -29.05 17.47 19.05
N PRO A 66 -29.98 17.61 20.03
CA PRO A 66 -29.79 17.05 21.36
C PRO A 66 -29.75 15.50 21.42
N SER A 67 -30.11 14.82 20.34
CA SER A 67 -30.07 13.35 20.26
C SER A 67 -28.73 12.79 19.77
N GLU A 68 -27.79 13.66 19.39
CA GLU A 68 -26.50 13.27 18.81
C GLU A 68 -25.34 14.02 19.48
N ILE A 69 -24.24 13.34 19.66
CA ILE A 69 -22.99 13.99 20.09
C ILE A 69 -22.28 14.51 18.83
N GLN A 70 -22.22 15.82 18.68
CA GLN A 70 -21.85 16.51 17.44
C GLN A 70 -20.52 16.04 16.84
N HIS A 71 -19.46 15.93 17.64
CA HIS A 71 -18.14 15.53 17.11
C HIS A 71 -18.10 14.07 16.65
N ILE A 72 -18.90 13.18 17.25
CA ILE A 72 -19.06 11.79 16.80
C ILE A 72 -19.91 11.76 15.51
N ALA A 73 -21.07 12.41 15.52
CA ALA A 73 -21.98 12.44 14.39
C ALA A 73 -21.34 13.03 13.13
N LEU A 74 -20.46 14.02 13.25
CA LEU A 74 -19.71 14.59 12.13
C LEU A 74 -18.67 13.61 11.58
N GLY A 75 -17.98 12.87 12.44
CA GLY A 75 -17.02 11.84 12.03
C GLY A 75 -17.70 10.68 11.31
N ASP A 76 -18.82 10.19 11.83
CA ASP A 76 -19.62 9.09 11.25
C ASP A 76 -20.33 9.49 9.95
N TRP A 77 -20.70 10.77 9.83
CA TRP A 77 -21.34 11.28 8.62
C TRP A 77 -20.40 11.33 7.41
N ALA A 78 -19.11 11.57 7.62
CA ALA A 78 -18.16 11.84 6.55
C ALA A 78 -17.64 10.55 5.90
N ASP A 79 -17.58 10.50 4.55
CA ASP A 79 -16.81 9.49 3.82
C ASP A 79 -15.30 9.80 3.83
N THR A 80 -14.93 11.08 4.02
CA THR A 80 -13.54 11.53 4.20
C THR A 80 -13.48 12.88 4.92
N ILE A 81 -12.38 13.12 5.62
CA ILE A 81 -12.15 14.40 6.31
C ILE A 81 -10.91 15.06 5.71
N ILE A 82 -11.02 16.37 5.43
CA ILE A 82 -9.91 17.19 4.91
C ILE A 82 -9.58 18.25 5.94
N VAL A 83 -8.35 18.33 6.40
CA VAL A 83 -7.84 19.44 7.23
C VAL A 83 -7.08 20.40 6.34
N ALA A 84 -7.69 21.50 5.94
CA ALA A 84 -7.13 22.47 5.01
C ALA A 84 -7.59 23.91 5.32
N PRO A 85 -6.67 24.80 5.70
CA PRO A 85 -5.26 24.55 5.99
C PRO A 85 -5.06 23.80 7.29
N ALA A 86 -3.97 23.00 7.37
CA ALA A 86 -3.52 22.40 8.61
C ALA A 86 -2.30 23.16 9.16
N THR A 87 -2.46 23.82 10.32
CA THR A 87 -1.37 24.53 10.97
C THR A 87 -0.44 23.57 11.73
N ALA A 88 0.81 23.99 12.00
CA ALA A 88 1.74 23.24 12.83
C ALA A 88 1.14 22.92 14.21
N ASN A 89 0.34 23.83 14.79
CA ASN A 89 -0.36 23.61 16.07
C ASN A 89 -1.33 22.43 15.98
N THR A 90 -2.17 22.39 14.95
CA THR A 90 -3.15 21.29 14.77
C THR A 90 -2.45 19.97 14.51
N ILE A 91 -1.42 19.96 13.65
CA ILE A 91 -0.60 18.77 13.38
C ILE A 91 0.04 18.25 14.68
N ALA A 92 0.57 19.14 15.52
CA ALA A 92 1.15 18.76 16.81
C ALA A 92 0.09 18.19 17.78
N LYS A 93 -1.08 18.81 17.88
CA LYS A 93 -2.18 18.31 18.73
C LYS A 93 -2.61 16.90 18.31
N LEU A 94 -2.83 16.68 17.02
CA LEU A 94 -3.25 15.39 16.48
C LEU A 94 -2.20 14.30 16.73
N SER A 95 -0.90 14.61 16.57
CA SER A 95 0.19 13.63 16.75
C SER A 95 0.37 13.15 18.19
N VAL A 96 -0.18 13.87 19.17
CA VAL A 96 -0.13 13.51 20.60
C VAL A 96 -1.51 13.26 21.21
N GLY A 97 -2.59 13.25 20.38
CA GLY A 97 -3.94 12.94 20.82
C GLY A 97 -4.62 14.02 21.66
N ILE A 98 -4.28 15.31 21.49
CA ILE A 98 -4.98 16.42 22.18
C ILE A 98 -6.28 16.72 21.44
N ALA A 99 -7.41 16.64 22.16
CA ALA A 99 -8.77 16.88 21.68
C ALA A 99 -9.45 17.98 22.50
N ASP A 100 -8.97 19.24 22.34
CA ASP A 100 -9.39 20.40 23.11
C ASP A 100 -10.33 21.37 22.34
N ASP A 101 -10.67 21.01 21.10
CA ASP A 101 -11.63 21.72 20.27
C ASP A 101 -12.45 20.74 19.39
N LEU A 102 -13.49 21.23 18.73
CA LEU A 102 -14.37 20.41 17.89
C LEU A 102 -13.59 19.66 16.80
N VAL A 103 -12.64 20.31 16.14
CA VAL A 103 -11.85 19.74 15.05
C VAL A 103 -11.01 18.56 15.55
N THR A 104 -10.26 18.76 16.62
CA THR A 104 -9.37 17.73 17.18
C THR A 104 -10.15 16.60 17.82
N SER A 105 -11.29 16.88 18.46
CA SER A 105 -12.19 15.87 19.03
C SER A 105 -12.80 14.98 17.94
N THR A 106 -13.29 15.56 16.86
CA THR A 106 -13.87 14.83 15.72
C THR A 106 -12.81 13.93 15.05
N LEU A 107 -11.61 14.48 14.80
CA LEU A 107 -10.53 13.72 14.15
C LEU A 107 -10.01 12.57 14.99
N LEU A 108 -10.02 12.67 16.32
CA LEU A 108 -9.63 11.61 17.24
C LEU A 108 -10.72 10.54 17.38
N ALA A 109 -11.99 10.92 17.26
CA ALA A 109 -13.15 10.05 17.48
C ALA A 109 -13.58 9.22 16.25
N THR A 110 -12.86 9.29 15.12
CA THR A 110 -13.27 8.63 13.88
C THR A 110 -12.13 7.89 13.18
N GLU A 111 -12.46 6.79 12.52
CA GLU A 111 -11.54 6.05 11.63
C GLU A 111 -11.64 6.49 10.16
N THR A 112 -12.58 7.38 9.83
CA THR A 112 -12.75 7.94 8.48
C THR A 112 -11.43 8.45 7.90
N PRO A 113 -11.09 8.15 6.63
CA PRO A 113 -9.86 8.61 5.99
C PRO A 113 -9.62 10.10 6.12
N LYS A 114 -8.43 10.49 6.56
CA LYS A 114 -8.07 11.87 6.91
C LYS A 114 -6.98 12.39 5.99
N PHE A 115 -7.24 13.52 5.31
CA PHE A 115 -6.30 14.20 4.45
C PHE A 115 -5.85 15.51 5.09
N ILE A 116 -4.55 15.71 5.19
CA ILE A 116 -3.93 16.87 5.84
C ILE A 116 -3.23 17.72 4.78
N ALA A 117 -3.64 18.97 4.62
CA ALA A 117 -2.99 19.95 3.76
C ALA A 117 -2.23 21.00 4.62
N PRO A 118 -0.93 20.81 4.88
CA PRO A 118 -0.15 21.71 5.72
C PRO A 118 -0.05 23.12 5.12
N ALA A 119 -0.10 24.12 5.99
CA ALA A 119 0.13 25.53 5.62
C ALA A 119 0.80 26.28 6.77
N MET A 120 2.05 26.65 6.56
CA MET A 120 2.86 27.37 7.56
C MET A 120 4.10 28.01 6.94
N ASN A 121 4.79 28.85 7.69
CA ASN A 121 6.10 29.35 7.31
C ASN A 121 7.08 28.20 7.05
N VAL A 122 8.03 28.38 6.13
CA VAL A 122 9.02 27.36 5.74
C VAL A 122 9.81 26.83 6.94
N HIS A 123 10.30 27.72 7.82
CA HIS A 123 11.06 27.31 9.00
C HIS A 123 10.22 26.51 10.01
N MET A 124 8.90 26.79 10.08
CA MET A 124 7.97 25.96 10.85
C MET A 124 7.77 24.60 10.21
N TYR A 125 7.65 24.54 8.87
CA TYR A 125 7.48 23.29 8.14
C TYR A 125 8.70 22.39 8.23
N GLU A 126 9.90 22.96 8.03
CA GLU A 126 11.20 22.26 8.11
C GLU A 126 11.66 21.98 9.53
N ASN A 127 10.98 22.55 10.54
CA ASN A 127 11.33 22.31 11.93
C ASN A 127 11.27 20.81 12.25
N LYS A 128 12.32 20.31 12.89
CA LYS A 128 12.47 18.88 13.21
C LYS A 128 11.26 18.32 13.97
N ARG A 129 10.64 19.09 14.88
CA ARG A 129 9.44 18.64 15.60
C ARG A 129 8.22 18.56 14.70
N THR A 130 8.04 19.53 13.82
CA THR A 130 6.95 19.49 12.84
C THR A 130 7.08 18.27 11.93
N GLN A 131 8.28 17.99 11.42
CA GLN A 131 8.51 16.81 10.58
C GLN A 131 8.31 15.49 11.35
N GLN A 132 8.71 15.42 12.63
CA GLN A 132 8.42 14.26 13.48
C GLN A 132 6.91 14.05 13.66
N ASN A 133 6.16 15.12 13.96
CA ASN A 133 4.71 15.04 14.11
C ASN A 133 4.02 14.60 12.82
N ILE A 134 4.48 15.08 11.66
CA ILE A 134 3.99 14.65 10.35
C ILE A 134 4.24 13.16 10.12
N ASN A 135 5.44 12.67 10.47
CA ASN A 135 5.77 11.25 10.32
C ASN A 135 4.93 10.35 11.21
N ILE A 136 4.72 10.72 12.49
CA ILE A 136 3.82 10.00 13.41
C ILE A 136 2.41 9.89 12.77
N LEU A 137 1.84 10.99 12.32
CA LEU A 137 0.52 10.97 11.71
C LEU A 137 0.47 10.15 10.40
N LYS A 138 1.55 10.12 9.61
CA LYS A 138 1.66 9.25 8.43
C LYS A 138 1.66 7.77 8.82
N GLU A 139 2.35 7.41 9.90
CA GLU A 139 2.35 6.06 10.48
C GLU A 139 0.97 5.68 11.03
N ASP A 140 0.24 6.64 11.59
CA ASP A 140 -1.16 6.49 12.05
C ASP A 140 -2.20 6.47 10.89
N GLY A 141 -1.75 6.48 9.63
CA GLY A 141 -2.64 6.37 8.45
C GLY A 141 -3.22 7.69 7.93
N TYR A 142 -2.74 8.85 8.39
CA TYR A 142 -3.15 10.13 7.82
C TYR A 142 -2.47 10.39 6.47
N HIS A 143 -3.24 10.83 5.48
CA HIS A 143 -2.75 11.16 4.14
C HIS A 143 -2.31 12.61 4.07
N PHE A 144 -1.05 12.88 3.77
CA PHE A 144 -0.55 14.24 3.64
C PHE A 144 -0.54 14.70 2.18
N ILE A 145 -1.18 15.85 1.94
CA ILE A 145 -1.09 16.59 0.67
C ILE A 145 0.07 17.57 0.83
N GLU A 146 1.18 17.30 0.15
CA GLU A 146 2.40 18.09 0.30
C GLU A 146 2.16 19.57 0.00
N PRO A 147 2.69 20.48 0.83
CA PRO A 147 2.52 21.91 0.59
C PRO A 147 3.26 22.34 -0.67
N GLY A 148 2.63 23.22 -1.45
CA GLY A 148 3.21 23.82 -2.63
C GLY A 148 4.40 24.72 -2.31
N SER A 149 5.25 24.98 -3.33
CA SER A 149 6.32 25.98 -3.28
C SER A 149 5.84 27.27 -3.92
N GLY A 150 6.19 28.41 -3.32
CA GLY A 150 5.81 29.72 -3.86
C GLY A 150 6.02 30.86 -2.87
N PHE A 151 5.50 32.04 -3.21
CA PHE A 151 5.60 33.23 -2.39
C PHE A 151 4.77 33.04 -1.12
N LEU A 152 5.40 33.07 0.04
CA LEU A 152 4.76 32.99 1.34
C LEU A 152 4.38 34.39 1.83
N ALA A 153 3.37 34.50 2.66
CA ALA A 153 2.91 35.79 3.22
C ALA A 153 4.01 36.55 4.01
N CYS A 154 5.07 35.86 4.43
CA CYS A 154 6.24 36.44 5.10
C CYS A 154 7.35 36.91 4.15
N GLY A 155 7.13 36.89 2.82
CA GLY A 155 8.06 37.41 1.81
C GLY A 155 9.08 36.40 1.27
N TYR A 156 9.05 35.13 1.70
CA TYR A 156 9.95 34.09 1.18
C TYR A 156 9.31 33.30 0.03
N VAL A 157 10.12 32.87 -0.92
CA VAL A 157 9.75 31.87 -1.93
C VAL A 157 10.26 30.52 -1.46
N ALA A 158 9.37 29.70 -0.91
CA ALA A 158 9.76 28.43 -0.29
C ALA A 158 8.57 27.48 -0.19
N LYS A 159 8.82 26.24 0.26
CA LYS A 159 7.83 25.22 0.60
C LYS A 159 7.09 25.62 1.90
N GLY A 160 5.78 25.39 1.95
CA GLY A 160 4.96 25.67 3.14
C GLY A 160 3.62 26.35 2.84
N ARG A 161 3.37 26.68 1.58
CA ARG A 161 2.08 27.20 1.11
C ARG A 161 1.07 26.05 1.01
N MET A 162 -0.15 26.26 1.54
CA MET A 162 -1.23 25.30 1.31
C MET A 162 -1.35 25.01 -0.18
N GLU A 163 -1.44 23.73 -0.53
CA GLU A 163 -1.64 23.31 -1.93
C GLU A 163 -2.86 24.00 -2.54
N GLU A 164 -2.89 24.10 -3.85
CA GLU A 164 -3.98 24.78 -4.56
C GLU A 164 -5.29 23.95 -4.45
N PRO A 165 -6.45 24.61 -4.24
CA PRO A 165 -7.73 23.94 -4.07
C PRO A 165 -8.05 22.88 -5.12
N LEU A 166 -7.76 23.14 -6.40
CA LEU A 166 -7.98 22.18 -7.48
C LEU A 166 -7.11 20.93 -7.36
N GLN A 167 -5.87 21.07 -6.87
CA GLN A 167 -5.00 19.91 -6.65
C GLN A 167 -5.49 19.08 -5.46
N ILE A 168 -5.99 19.72 -4.40
CA ILE A 168 -6.60 19.01 -3.27
C ILE A 168 -7.82 18.22 -3.76
N VAL A 169 -8.71 18.83 -4.56
CA VAL A 169 -9.85 18.14 -5.16
C VAL A 169 -9.41 16.93 -5.99
N SER A 170 -8.39 17.10 -6.85
CA SER A 170 -7.87 16.00 -7.66
C SER A 170 -7.36 14.82 -6.83
N VAL A 171 -6.72 15.07 -5.68
CA VAL A 171 -6.28 14.01 -4.75
C VAL A 171 -7.50 13.28 -4.15
N ILE A 172 -8.53 14.00 -3.79
CA ILE A 172 -9.77 13.43 -3.22
C ILE A 172 -10.54 12.63 -4.29
N ASP A 173 -10.64 13.13 -5.51
CA ASP A 173 -11.25 12.42 -6.64
C ASP A 173 -10.53 11.09 -6.89
N ALA A 174 -9.20 11.11 -6.94
CA ALA A 174 -8.39 9.92 -7.10
C ALA A 174 -8.59 8.91 -5.94
N HIS A 175 -8.71 9.38 -4.71
CA HIS A 175 -9.00 8.53 -3.55
C HIS A 175 -10.34 7.81 -3.71
N PHE A 176 -11.42 8.52 -4.04
CA PHE A 176 -12.74 7.91 -4.21
C PHE A 176 -12.83 7.00 -5.44
N GLN A 177 -12.16 7.35 -6.53
CA GLN A 177 -12.08 6.48 -7.71
C GLN A 177 -11.37 5.17 -7.38
N ASN A 178 -10.25 5.23 -6.65
CA ASN A 178 -9.52 4.05 -6.22
C ASN A 178 -10.36 3.19 -5.25
N SER A 179 -11.03 3.80 -4.27
CA SER A 179 -11.92 3.09 -3.34
C SER A 179 -13.08 2.40 -4.06
N ASN A 180 -13.73 3.06 -5.02
CA ASN A 180 -14.80 2.46 -5.82
C ASN A 180 -14.29 1.31 -6.69
N ARG A 181 -13.08 1.44 -7.23
CA ARG A 181 -12.44 0.39 -8.02
C ARG A 181 -12.12 -0.83 -7.16
N LEU A 182 -11.59 -0.63 -5.96
CA LEU A 182 -11.31 -1.72 -5.01
C LEU A 182 -12.59 -2.44 -4.59
N ALA A 183 -13.67 -1.70 -4.32
CA ALA A 183 -14.97 -2.27 -3.94
C ALA A 183 -15.65 -3.08 -5.06
N ASN A 184 -15.29 -2.84 -6.34
CA ASN A 184 -15.80 -3.56 -7.50
C ASN A 184 -14.74 -4.45 -8.15
N SER A 185 -13.71 -4.83 -7.42
CA SER A 185 -12.61 -5.64 -7.93
C SER A 185 -13.09 -7.04 -8.31
N SER A 186 -12.60 -7.58 -9.44
CA SER A 186 -12.82 -8.96 -9.84
C SER A 186 -12.19 -9.98 -8.89
N PHE A 187 -11.31 -9.52 -7.98
CA PHE A 187 -10.72 -10.33 -6.91
C PHE A 187 -11.60 -10.44 -5.65
N GLN A 188 -12.71 -9.69 -5.58
CA GLN A 188 -13.61 -9.76 -4.44
C GLN A 188 -14.08 -11.19 -4.17
N ASP A 189 -13.92 -11.67 -2.94
CA ASP A 189 -14.25 -13.02 -2.45
C ASP A 189 -13.51 -14.18 -3.17
N LYS A 190 -12.50 -13.86 -3.99
CA LYS A 190 -11.66 -14.88 -4.64
C LYS A 190 -10.60 -15.41 -3.69
N ARG A 191 -10.36 -16.73 -3.76
CA ARG A 191 -9.30 -17.40 -3.01
C ARG A 191 -7.97 -17.26 -3.73
N ALA A 192 -6.98 -16.68 -3.08
CA ALA A 192 -5.66 -16.42 -3.63
C ALA A 192 -4.56 -17.06 -2.78
N LEU A 193 -3.73 -17.87 -3.41
CA LEU A 193 -2.54 -18.45 -2.80
C LEU A 193 -1.29 -17.73 -3.32
N VAL A 194 -0.52 -17.13 -2.42
CA VAL A 194 0.73 -16.43 -2.78
C VAL A 194 1.90 -17.11 -2.11
N THR A 195 3.00 -17.34 -2.85
CA THR A 195 4.25 -17.80 -2.24
C THR A 195 5.26 -16.67 -2.17
N ALA A 196 6.03 -16.59 -1.08
CA ALA A 196 7.02 -15.53 -0.85
C ALA A 196 8.28 -16.05 -0.16
N GLY A 197 9.30 -15.18 -0.10
CA GLY A 197 10.57 -15.50 0.56
C GLY A 197 11.45 -16.50 -0.20
N PRO A 198 12.65 -16.77 0.31
CA PRO A 198 13.48 -17.86 -0.15
C PRO A 198 13.11 -19.16 0.56
N THR A 199 13.56 -20.31 0.02
CA THR A 199 13.65 -21.53 0.80
C THR A 199 15.10 -21.75 1.30
N ILE A 200 15.23 -22.49 2.37
CA ILE A 200 16.49 -22.85 3.02
C ILE A 200 16.64 -24.36 2.93
N GLU A 201 17.74 -24.80 2.28
CA GLU A 201 18.07 -26.21 2.16
C GLU A 201 19.25 -26.53 3.11
N VAL A 202 18.94 -27.21 4.18
CA VAL A 202 19.91 -27.48 5.27
C VAL A 202 20.96 -28.47 4.84
N ILE A 203 22.23 -28.17 5.09
CA ILE A 203 23.36 -29.08 4.93
C ILE A 203 23.70 -29.75 6.26
N ASP A 204 23.83 -28.96 7.32
CA ASP A 204 24.03 -29.35 8.69
C ASP A 204 23.37 -28.35 9.64
N PRO A 205 23.34 -28.54 10.97
CA PRO A 205 22.70 -27.60 11.90
C PRO A 205 23.20 -26.14 11.85
N VAL A 206 24.26 -25.87 11.10
CA VAL A 206 24.92 -24.55 11.04
C VAL A 206 24.91 -23.98 9.62
N ARG A 207 24.91 -24.82 8.60
CA ARG A 207 25.07 -24.42 7.20
C ARG A 207 23.89 -24.81 6.36
N PHE A 208 23.54 -23.93 5.43
CA PHE A 208 22.43 -24.11 4.49
C PHE A 208 22.73 -23.41 3.17
N VAL A 209 21.99 -23.78 2.15
CA VAL A 209 21.92 -23.07 0.86
C VAL A 209 20.58 -22.36 0.75
N SER A 210 20.57 -21.14 0.24
CA SER A 210 19.37 -20.34 0.05
C SER A 210 19.56 -19.32 -1.07
N ASN A 211 18.46 -18.82 -1.61
CA ASN A 211 18.44 -17.76 -2.60
C ASN A 211 18.41 -16.37 -1.92
N ARG A 212 18.96 -15.36 -2.59
CA ARG A 212 18.92 -13.97 -2.10
C ARG A 212 17.55 -13.35 -2.37
N SER A 213 16.55 -13.69 -1.58
CA SER A 213 15.22 -13.11 -1.67
C SER A 213 14.81 -12.50 -0.33
N SER A 214 14.23 -11.31 -0.37
CA SER A 214 13.67 -10.64 0.83
C SER A 214 12.19 -10.94 1.07
N GLY A 215 11.50 -11.61 0.14
CA GLY A 215 10.06 -11.85 0.23
C GLY A 215 9.16 -10.63 -0.10
N LYS A 216 9.68 -9.41 -0.13
CA LYS A 216 8.92 -8.15 -0.24
C LYS A 216 7.91 -8.12 -1.39
N MET A 217 8.21 -8.71 -2.56
CA MET A 217 7.27 -8.69 -3.69
C MET A 217 6.05 -9.59 -3.44
N GLY A 218 6.27 -10.81 -2.92
CA GLY A 218 5.18 -11.72 -2.60
C GLY A 218 4.27 -11.15 -1.50
N TYR A 219 4.85 -10.56 -0.46
CA TYR A 219 4.10 -9.86 0.60
C TYR A 219 3.28 -8.70 0.02
N ALA A 220 3.88 -7.85 -0.81
CA ALA A 220 3.18 -6.72 -1.43
C ALA A 220 2.01 -7.18 -2.34
N ILE A 221 2.16 -8.30 -3.05
CA ILE A 221 1.07 -8.89 -3.86
C ILE A 221 -0.03 -9.45 -2.97
N ALA A 222 0.32 -10.14 -1.88
CA ALA A 222 -0.65 -10.70 -0.94
C ALA A 222 -1.49 -9.57 -0.31
N GLU A 223 -0.86 -8.50 0.15
CA GLU A 223 -1.56 -7.32 0.67
C GLU A 223 -2.42 -6.62 -0.40
N ALA A 224 -1.91 -6.49 -1.63
CA ALA A 224 -2.66 -5.87 -2.71
C ALA A 224 -3.90 -6.67 -3.13
N LEU A 225 -3.84 -8.02 -3.06
CA LEU A 225 -4.98 -8.92 -3.27
C LEU A 225 -6.00 -8.79 -2.13
N ARG A 226 -5.54 -8.84 -0.87
CA ARG A 226 -6.39 -8.62 0.29
C ARG A 226 -7.11 -7.27 0.21
N ASN A 227 -6.41 -6.21 -0.14
CA ASN A 227 -6.98 -4.87 -0.28
C ASN A 227 -8.04 -4.78 -1.39
N ARG A 228 -8.07 -5.76 -2.31
CA ARG A 228 -9.10 -5.91 -3.36
C ARG A 228 -10.19 -6.92 -2.98
N GLY A 229 -10.23 -7.33 -1.72
CA GLY A 229 -11.27 -8.22 -1.18
C GLY A 229 -11.03 -9.70 -1.42
N ALA A 230 -9.84 -10.12 -1.86
CA ALA A 230 -9.49 -11.53 -1.96
C ALA A 230 -9.27 -12.17 -0.57
N ILE A 231 -9.62 -13.44 -0.45
CA ILE A 231 -9.27 -14.30 0.69
C ILE A 231 -7.87 -14.85 0.42
N VAL A 232 -6.86 -14.35 1.12
CA VAL A 232 -5.46 -14.62 0.79
C VAL A 232 -4.82 -15.59 1.78
N THR A 233 -4.14 -16.62 1.26
CA THR A 233 -3.19 -17.46 2.00
C THR A 233 -1.78 -17.19 1.48
N LEU A 234 -0.86 -16.81 2.36
CA LEU A 234 0.54 -16.56 2.07
C LEU A 234 1.41 -17.69 2.61
N VAL A 235 2.05 -18.46 1.71
CA VAL A 235 3.05 -19.47 2.08
C VAL A 235 4.43 -18.84 1.93
N THR A 236 5.13 -18.64 3.03
CA THR A 236 6.40 -17.90 3.03
C THR A 236 7.56 -18.70 3.59
N GLY A 237 8.69 -18.69 2.88
CA GLY A 237 9.98 -19.06 3.44
C GLY A 237 10.49 -18.00 4.42
N PRO A 238 11.66 -18.21 5.05
CA PRO A 238 12.19 -17.32 6.08
C PRO A 238 12.42 -15.90 5.57
N THR A 239 11.82 -14.92 6.22
CA THR A 239 12.00 -13.48 5.97
C THR A 239 12.07 -12.72 7.29
N THR A 240 12.46 -11.45 7.23
CA THR A 240 12.41 -10.50 8.37
C THR A 240 11.16 -9.61 8.34
N LEU A 241 10.24 -9.89 7.43
CA LEU A 241 9.00 -9.12 7.29
C LEU A 241 8.00 -9.56 8.35
N GLU A 242 7.23 -8.62 8.87
CA GLU A 242 6.10 -8.90 9.73
C GLU A 242 4.96 -9.55 8.95
N ASP A 243 4.21 -10.41 9.59
CA ASP A 243 3.05 -11.04 8.98
C ASP A 243 1.97 -9.99 8.68
N PRO A 244 1.46 -9.93 7.45
CA PRO A 244 0.46 -8.96 7.08
C PRO A 244 -0.87 -9.26 7.79
N LYS A 245 -1.56 -8.21 8.23
CA LYS A 245 -2.88 -8.32 8.88
C LYS A 245 -3.91 -8.90 7.92
N ASP A 246 -4.87 -9.64 8.46
CA ASP A 246 -6.01 -10.22 7.73
C ASP A 246 -5.61 -11.13 6.55
N ILE A 247 -4.45 -11.79 6.66
CA ILE A 247 -3.95 -12.81 5.73
C ILE A 247 -3.56 -14.05 6.53
N GLU A 248 -3.98 -15.24 6.10
CA GLU A 248 -3.46 -16.49 6.63
C GLU A 248 -2.02 -16.69 6.19
N VAL A 249 -1.07 -16.69 7.14
CA VAL A 249 0.36 -16.87 6.85
C VAL A 249 0.83 -18.25 7.29
N ILE A 250 1.44 -18.98 6.36
CA ILE A 250 2.02 -20.30 6.60
C ILE A 250 3.53 -20.23 6.39
N HIS A 251 4.26 -20.36 7.49
CA HIS A 251 5.72 -20.37 7.47
C HIS A 251 6.25 -21.74 7.11
N VAL A 252 7.15 -21.79 6.15
CA VAL A 252 7.86 -22.99 5.70
C VAL A 252 9.35 -22.70 5.67
N GLN A 253 10.18 -23.74 5.70
CA GLN A 253 11.63 -23.61 5.64
C GLN A 253 12.16 -24.10 4.31
N SER A 254 11.83 -25.29 3.88
CA SER A 254 12.40 -25.97 2.72
C SER A 254 11.53 -25.88 1.46
N ALA A 255 12.09 -26.20 0.32
CA ALA A 255 11.37 -26.34 -0.94
C ALA A 255 10.32 -27.45 -0.88
N GLU A 256 10.59 -28.54 -0.15
CA GLU A 256 9.65 -29.64 0.03
C GLU A 256 8.43 -29.20 0.87
N GLU A 257 8.66 -28.53 2.01
CA GLU A 257 7.56 -27.98 2.83
C GLU A 257 6.71 -26.99 2.04
N MET A 258 7.33 -26.09 1.27
CA MET A 258 6.59 -25.16 0.41
C MET A 258 5.79 -25.90 -0.65
N PHE A 259 6.35 -26.93 -1.27
CA PHE A 259 5.64 -27.76 -2.23
C PHE A 259 4.39 -28.40 -1.60
N GLU A 260 4.52 -29.02 -0.43
CA GLU A 260 3.41 -29.68 0.29
C GLU A 260 2.31 -28.67 0.66
N GLN A 261 2.67 -27.51 1.24
CA GLN A 261 1.72 -26.49 1.64
C GLN A 261 0.96 -25.88 0.47
N VAL A 262 1.63 -25.69 -0.66
CA VAL A 262 1.04 -25.13 -1.88
C VAL A 262 0.13 -26.15 -2.56
N THR A 263 0.58 -27.39 -2.74
CA THR A 263 -0.17 -28.41 -3.48
C THR A 263 -1.40 -28.89 -2.73
N SER A 264 -1.35 -29.00 -1.40
CA SER A 264 -2.50 -29.42 -0.56
C SER A 264 -3.66 -28.40 -0.58
N ARG A 265 -3.42 -27.15 -0.98
CA ARG A 265 -4.42 -26.07 -1.02
C ARG A 265 -4.82 -25.66 -2.43
N PHE A 266 -4.14 -26.18 -3.45
CA PHE A 266 -4.22 -25.71 -4.83
C PHE A 266 -5.63 -25.80 -5.42
N ASP A 267 -6.32 -26.90 -5.18
CA ASP A 267 -7.63 -27.18 -5.80
C ASP A 267 -8.72 -26.20 -5.38
N GLU A 268 -8.55 -25.56 -4.21
CA GLU A 268 -9.51 -24.59 -3.67
C GLU A 268 -9.24 -23.15 -4.11
N GLN A 269 -8.17 -22.90 -4.88
CA GLN A 269 -7.78 -21.54 -5.24
C GLN A 269 -8.36 -21.11 -6.57
N ASP A 270 -8.71 -19.82 -6.68
CA ASP A 270 -9.03 -19.16 -7.94
C ASP A 270 -7.77 -18.64 -8.63
N ILE A 271 -6.81 -18.12 -7.84
CA ILE A 271 -5.57 -17.54 -8.33
C ILE A 271 -4.36 -18.00 -7.51
N VAL A 272 -3.28 -18.32 -8.19
CA VAL A 272 -2.01 -18.69 -7.52
C VAL A 272 -0.87 -17.85 -8.06
N VAL A 273 -0.15 -17.18 -7.15
CA VAL A 273 1.01 -16.36 -7.47
C VAL A 273 2.27 -16.98 -6.86
N LYS A 274 3.09 -17.59 -7.72
CA LYS A 274 4.38 -18.19 -7.33
C LYS A 274 5.48 -17.12 -7.41
N ALA A 275 5.67 -16.35 -6.32
CA ALA A 275 6.70 -15.30 -6.22
C ALA A 275 7.90 -15.69 -5.33
N ALA A 276 7.83 -16.81 -4.63
CA ALA A 276 8.92 -17.33 -3.82
C ALA A 276 10.16 -17.68 -4.66
N ALA A 277 11.34 -17.46 -4.12
CA ALA A 277 12.63 -17.89 -4.66
C ALA A 277 12.99 -19.28 -4.11
N VAL A 278 12.35 -20.30 -4.65
CA VAL A 278 12.54 -21.69 -4.25
C VAL A 278 13.88 -22.20 -4.79
N SER A 279 14.64 -22.92 -3.97
CA SER A 279 15.87 -23.56 -4.40
C SER A 279 15.60 -24.71 -5.36
N ASP A 280 16.33 -24.75 -6.50
CA ASP A 280 16.21 -25.83 -7.49
C ASP A 280 16.90 -27.12 -7.05
N TYR A 281 17.75 -27.04 -6.03
CA TYR A 281 18.57 -28.15 -5.51
C TYR A 281 18.55 -28.16 -3.98
N THR A 282 18.49 -29.37 -3.40
CA THR A 282 18.61 -29.63 -1.96
C THR A 282 19.74 -30.68 -1.73
N PRO A 283 20.46 -30.65 -0.60
CA PRO A 283 21.44 -31.69 -0.28
C PRO A 283 20.82 -33.09 -0.31
N VAL A 284 21.57 -34.06 -0.82
CA VAL A 284 21.13 -35.48 -0.82
C VAL A 284 21.01 -35.98 0.61
N ASP A 285 22.00 -35.67 1.43
CA ASP A 285 22.09 -36.07 2.84
C ASP A 285 22.18 -34.82 3.71
N VAL A 286 21.36 -34.77 4.73
CA VAL A 286 21.40 -33.73 5.78
C VAL A 286 22.11 -34.32 6.99
N LEU A 287 23.15 -33.65 7.46
CA LEU A 287 23.95 -34.12 8.57
C LEU A 287 23.31 -33.70 9.91
N GLU A 288 23.18 -34.67 10.84
CA GLU A 288 22.68 -34.39 12.20
C GLU A 288 23.63 -33.53 13.04
N HIS A 289 24.92 -33.55 12.72
CA HIS A 289 25.95 -32.83 13.43
C HIS A 289 26.72 -31.88 12.51
N LYS A 290 27.18 -30.74 13.09
CA LYS A 290 28.05 -29.81 12.39
C LYS A 290 29.24 -30.52 11.76
N MET A 291 29.39 -30.40 10.47
CA MET A 291 30.51 -30.93 9.73
C MET A 291 31.86 -30.39 10.26
N LYS A 292 32.75 -31.28 10.71
CA LYS A 292 34.07 -30.90 11.19
C LYS A 292 34.96 -30.50 10.00
N LYS A 293 35.87 -29.54 10.24
CA LYS A 293 36.87 -29.14 9.27
C LYS A 293 37.78 -30.35 8.98
N GLN A 294 37.94 -30.68 7.72
CA GLN A 294 38.86 -31.70 7.22
C GLN A 294 39.94 -31.03 6.39
N ASP A 295 41.07 -31.71 6.21
CA ASP A 295 42.12 -31.27 5.29
C ASP A 295 41.64 -31.52 3.85
N GLY A 296 41.58 -30.47 3.04
CA GLY A 296 41.14 -30.49 1.65
C GLY A 296 39.82 -29.82 1.38
N ASP A 297 39.32 -29.95 0.13
CA ASP A 297 38.08 -29.34 -0.33
C ASP A 297 36.87 -30.11 0.17
N LEU A 298 35.78 -29.39 0.39
CA LEU A 298 34.49 -29.94 0.80
C LEU A 298 33.57 -30.08 -0.42
N SER A 299 33.10 -31.31 -0.68
CA SER A 299 32.10 -31.59 -1.70
C SER A 299 30.78 -31.97 -1.05
N VAL A 300 29.66 -31.32 -1.47
CA VAL A 300 28.30 -31.65 -1.05
C VAL A 300 27.52 -32.08 -2.29
N SER A 301 26.89 -33.24 -2.23
CA SER A 301 26.04 -33.74 -3.32
C SER A 301 24.63 -33.14 -3.18
N PHE A 302 24.09 -32.70 -4.31
CA PHE A 302 22.76 -32.12 -4.40
C PHE A 302 21.84 -32.92 -5.32
N LYS A 303 20.58 -33.02 -4.97
CA LYS A 303 19.47 -33.52 -5.83
C LYS A 303 18.50 -32.39 -6.19
N ARG A 304 17.79 -32.56 -7.30
CA ARG A 304 16.78 -31.59 -7.72
C ARG A 304 15.58 -31.58 -6.74
N THR A 305 15.07 -30.41 -6.47
CA THR A 305 13.80 -30.21 -5.77
C THR A 305 12.61 -30.40 -6.70
N LYS A 306 11.41 -30.49 -6.15
CA LYS A 306 10.17 -30.51 -6.93
C LYS A 306 9.86 -29.12 -7.50
N ASP A 307 9.53 -29.07 -8.79
CA ASP A 307 9.19 -27.81 -9.45
C ASP A 307 7.72 -27.48 -9.21
N ILE A 308 7.45 -26.60 -8.24
CA ILE A 308 6.11 -26.21 -7.83
C ILE A 308 5.30 -25.67 -9.03
N LEU A 309 5.86 -24.71 -9.78
CA LEU A 309 5.13 -24.07 -10.88
C LEU A 309 4.77 -25.07 -11.99
N LYS A 310 5.67 -26.02 -12.28
CA LYS A 310 5.41 -27.08 -13.23
C LYS A 310 4.29 -28.00 -12.76
N TYR A 311 4.36 -28.45 -11.51
CA TYR A 311 3.33 -29.29 -10.91
C TYR A 311 1.95 -28.62 -10.97
N LEU A 312 1.85 -27.35 -10.55
CA LEU A 312 0.60 -26.61 -10.60
C LEU A 312 0.06 -26.46 -12.01
N GLY A 313 0.91 -26.17 -12.98
CA GLY A 313 0.49 -26.06 -14.38
C GLY A 313 0.01 -27.38 -15.01
N GLU A 314 0.57 -28.52 -14.56
CA GLU A 314 0.13 -29.87 -14.99
C GLU A 314 -1.21 -30.29 -14.34
N HIS A 315 -1.54 -29.77 -13.17
CA HIS A 315 -2.73 -30.15 -12.38
C HIS A 315 -3.83 -29.07 -12.37
N LYS A 316 -3.57 -27.88 -12.91
CA LYS A 316 -4.59 -26.83 -12.88
C LYS A 316 -5.80 -27.16 -13.76
N THR A 317 -6.98 -26.77 -13.28
CA THR A 317 -8.26 -26.83 -13.99
C THR A 317 -8.75 -25.44 -14.36
N SER A 318 -9.20 -24.66 -13.38
CA SER A 318 -9.72 -23.29 -13.52
C SER A 318 -8.81 -22.22 -12.91
N GLN A 319 -7.77 -22.62 -12.18
CA GLN A 319 -6.89 -21.70 -11.45
C GLN A 319 -6.11 -20.79 -12.41
N TYR A 320 -6.06 -19.50 -12.11
CA TYR A 320 -5.22 -18.55 -12.80
C TYR A 320 -3.80 -18.56 -12.20
N LEU A 321 -2.84 -19.04 -12.97
CA LEU A 321 -1.49 -19.33 -12.49
C LEU A 321 -0.49 -18.28 -12.95
N ILE A 322 0.13 -17.59 -12.00
CA ILE A 322 1.12 -16.54 -12.22
C ILE A 322 2.47 -16.98 -11.64
N GLY A 323 3.51 -16.95 -12.48
CA GLY A 323 4.87 -17.26 -12.06
C GLY A 323 5.78 -16.04 -12.16
N PHE A 324 6.78 -15.97 -11.30
CA PHE A 324 7.89 -15.01 -11.40
C PHE A 324 9.13 -15.68 -12.02
N ALA A 325 9.85 -14.91 -12.82
CA ALA A 325 11.12 -15.29 -13.43
C ALA A 325 12.15 -14.18 -13.18
N ALA A 326 13.24 -14.55 -12.51
CA ALA A 326 14.40 -13.68 -12.30
C ALA A 326 15.49 -14.15 -13.27
N GLU A 327 15.77 -13.38 -14.30
CA GLU A 327 16.69 -13.75 -15.38
C GLU A 327 17.75 -12.66 -15.54
N THR A 328 18.95 -13.04 -15.98
CA THR A 328 20.06 -12.11 -16.22
C THR A 328 20.30 -11.85 -17.70
N GLU A 329 19.88 -12.77 -18.59
CA GLU A 329 20.09 -12.72 -20.04
C GLU A 329 18.85 -13.26 -20.76
N ASP A 330 18.58 -12.79 -21.98
CA ASP A 330 17.51 -13.23 -22.88
C ASP A 330 16.13 -13.40 -22.19
N ILE A 331 15.80 -12.44 -21.34
CA ILE A 331 14.64 -12.45 -20.43
C ILE A 331 13.33 -12.80 -21.16
N GLU A 332 13.19 -12.30 -22.37
CA GLU A 332 11.97 -12.44 -23.17
C GLU A 332 11.73 -13.88 -23.63
N ASN A 333 12.74 -14.49 -24.24
CA ASN A 333 12.65 -15.87 -24.73
C ASN A 333 12.48 -16.88 -23.59
N TYR A 334 13.19 -16.67 -22.46
CA TYR A 334 13.04 -17.51 -21.28
C TYR A 334 11.66 -17.39 -20.66
N ALA A 335 11.10 -16.18 -20.54
CA ALA A 335 9.76 -15.98 -20.01
C ALA A 335 8.69 -16.67 -20.87
N GLN A 336 8.76 -16.54 -22.21
CA GLN A 336 7.85 -17.21 -23.14
C GLN A 336 7.97 -18.74 -23.09
N GLN A 337 9.18 -19.28 -23.03
CA GLN A 337 9.40 -20.71 -22.87
C GLN A 337 8.84 -21.23 -21.53
N LYS A 338 9.06 -20.49 -20.45
CA LYS A 338 8.57 -20.81 -19.11
C LYS A 338 7.06 -20.83 -19.08
N LEU A 339 6.42 -19.83 -19.71
CA LEU A 339 4.97 -19.72 -19.85
C LEU A 339 4.34 -20.98 -20.48
N ARG A 340 4.94 -21.45 -21.59
CA ARG A 340 4.47 -22.67 -22.30
C ARG A 340 4.79 -23.94 -21.52
N LYS A 341 6.04 -24.11 -21.06
CA LYS A 341 6.51 -25.34 -20.38
C LYS A 341 5.83 -25.54 -19.02
N LYS A 342 5.44 -24.46 -18.33
CA LYS A 342 4.80 -24.52 -17.01
C LYS A 342 3.29 -24.35 -17.09
N ASN A 343 2.71 -24.22 -18.27
CA ASN A 343 1.27 -23.95 -18.47
C ASN A 343 0.76 -22.81 -17.57
N ALA A 344 1.61 -21.81 -17.29
CA ALA A 344 1.22 -20.61 -16.54
C ALA A 344 0.40 -19.67 -17.42
N ASP A 345 -0.48 -18.85 -16.82
CA ASP A 345 -1.28 -17.86 -17.57
C ASP A 345 -0.49 -16.56 -17.75
N VAL A 346 0.35 -16.24 -16.76
CA VAL A 346 1.24 -15.07 -16.78
C VAL A 346 2.61 -15.45 -16.22
N ILE A 347 3.67 -14.98 -16.86
CA ILE A 347 5.01 -14.94 -16.29
C ILE A 347 5.42 -13.47 -16.13
N ILE A 348 5.81 -13.11 -14.91
CA ILE A 348 6.33 -11.79 -14.57
C ILE A 348 7.84 -11.89 -14.48
N SER A 349 8.54 -11.25 -15.38
CA SER A 349 10.00 -11.24 -15.42
C SER A 349 10.57 -9.96 -14.83
N ASN A 350 11.67 -10.08 -14.09
CA ASN A 350 12.49 -8.98 -13.64
C ASN A 350 13.94 -9.19 -14.05
N ASN A 351 14.61 -8.10 -14.40
CA ASN A 351 16.05 -8.11 -14.65
C ASN A 351 16.79 -8.03 -13.31
N VAL A 352 17.48 -9.10 -12.94
CA VAL A 352 18.30 -9.15 -11.71
C VAL A 352 19.79 -8.89 -11.97
N GLY A 353 20.19 -8.63 -13.21
CA GLY A 353 21.56 -8.26 -13.57
C GLY A 353 21.93 -6.85 -13.11
N ASP A 354 20.98 -5.96 -12.90
CA ASP A 354 21.19 -4.63 -12.32
C ASP A 354 21.03 -4.68 -10.80
N MET A 355 22.12 -4.50 -10.07
CA MET A 355 22.14 -4.53 -8.59
C MET A 355 21.34 -3.38 -7.96
N SER A 356 20.95 -2.34 -8.70
CA SER A 356 20.10 -1.23 -8.22
C SER A 356 18.61 -1.59 -8.16
N ILE A 357 18.22 -2.69 -8.81
CA ILE A 357 16.86 -3.25 -8.87
C ILE A 357 16.94 -4.75 -8.62
N GLY A 358 15.94 -5.34 -7.97
CA GLY A 358 15.92 -6.81 -7.78
C GLY A 358 15.66 -7.27 -6.35
N PHE A 359 16.28 -8.39 -5.94
CA PHE A 359 15.86 -9.13 -4.74
C PHE A 359 15.93 -8.35 -3.42
N SER A 360 16.98 -7.55 -3.21
CA SER A 360 17.18 -6.81 -1.94
C SER A 360 16.75 -5.35 -2.00
N SER A 361 16.44 -4.79 -3.18
CA SER A 361 15.99 -3.42 -3.36
C SER A 361 14.50 -3.27 -3.01
N ASP A 362 14.10 -2.06 -2.59
CA ASP A 362 12.68 -1.69 -2.44
C ASP A 362 12.04 -1.39 -3.80
N ASP A 363 12.84 -1.05 -4.81
CA ASP A 363 12.40 -0.78 -6.17
C ASP A 363 12.58 -2.01 -7.07
N ASN A 364 11.75 -2.11 -8.10
CA ASN A 364 11.87 -3.11 -9.15
C ASN A 364 11.36 -2.55 -10.49
N GLU A 365 11.67 -3.24 -11.58
CA GLU A 365 11.12 -3.03 -12.92
C GLU A 365 10.70 -4.39 -13.48
N LEU A 366 9.50 -4.48 -14.04
CA LEU A 366 8.86 -5.75 -14.36
C LEU A 366 8.31 -5.75 -15.78
N THR A 367 8.30 -6.93 -16.40
CA THR A 367 7.55 -7.19 -17.63
C THR A 367 6.61 -8.37 -17.42
N MET A 368 5.33 -8.17 -17.68
CA MET A 368 4.32 -9.23 -17.66
C MET A 368 4.21 -9.84 -19.06
N HIS A 369 4.28 -11.16 -19.15
CA HIS A 369 4.13 -11.93 -20.40
C HIS A 369 2.89 -12.81 -20.30
N PHE A 370 2.00 -12.72 -21.30
CA PHE A 370 0.72 -13.43 -21.35
C PHE A 370 0.72 -14.53 -22.41
N LYS A 371 -0.18 -15.51 -22.29
CA LYS A 371 -0.31 -16.64 -23.24
C LYS A 371 -0.57 -16.22 -24.69
N ASN A 372 -1.24 -15.09 -24.89
CA ASN A 372 -1.53 -14.53 -26.22
C ASN A 372 -0.33 -13.80 -26.86
N ASN A 373 0.87 -13.93 -26.31
CA ASN A 373 2.09 -13.22 -26.66
C ASN A 373 2.03 -11.69 -26.40
N GLU A 374 1.03 -11.21 -25.69
CA GLU A 374 0.96 -9.82 -25.23
C GLU A 374 1.99 -9.59 -24.12
N LYS A 375 2.51 -8.36 -24.06
CA LYS A 375 3.46 -7.91 -23.04
C LYS A 375 3.02 -6.59 -22.46
N VAL A 376 3.23 -6.44 -21.16
CA VAL A 376 3.03 -5.18 -20.45
C VAL A 376 4.28 -4.85 -19.65
N ASN A 377 4.89 -3.71 -19.94
CA ASN A 377 6.04 -3.21 -19.21
C ASN A 377 5.59 -2.31 -18.06
N ILE A 378 5.96 -2.68 -16.84
CA ILE A 378 5.71 -1.89 -15.64
C ILE A 378 7.01 -1.19 -15.27
N LYS A 379 7.00 0.15 -15.35
CA LYS A 379 8.17 1.00 -15.10
C LYS A 379 8.67 0.87 -13.67
N LYS A 380 9.96 1.16 -13.46
CA LYS A 380 10.62 1.16 -12.16
C LYS A 380 9.82 1.90 -11.10
N GLY A 381 9.60 1.25 -9.97
CA GLY A 381 8.88 1.79 -8.83
C GLY A 381 8.99 0.92 -7.57
N LYS A 382 8.43 1.39 -6.48
CA LYS A 382 8.38 0.65 -5.22
C LYS A 382 7.54 -0.62 -5.37
N LYS A 383 7.95 -1.73 -4.77
CA LYS A 383 7.28 -3.04 -4.87
C LYS A 383 5.80 -3.01 -4.53
N VAL A 384 5.39 -2.20 -3.55
CA VAL A 384 3.96 -2.01 -3.19
C VAL A 384 3.17 -1.39 -4.35
N VAL A 385 3.73 -0.38 -5.03
CA VAL A 385 3.10 0.27 -6.20
C VAL A 385 3.04 -0.71 -7.37
N LEU A 386 4.14 -1.44 -7.61
CA LEU A 386 4.20 -2.44 -8.68
C LEU A 386 3.20 -3.58 -8.47
N ALA A 387 3.03 -4.05 -7.23
CA ALA A 387 2.03 -5.06 -6.89
C ALA A 387 0.61 -4.59 -7.25
N ALA A 388 0.26 -3.34 -6.94
CA ALA A 388 -1.01 -2.76 -7.33
C ALA A 388 -1.18 -2.72 -8.87
N GLN A 389 -0.16 -2.26 -9.60
CA GLN A 389 -0.18 -2.19 -11.06
C GLN A 389 -0.28 -3.58 -11.73
N ILE A 390 0.42 -4.59 -11.18
CA ILE A 390 0.28 -5.98 -11.64
C ILE A 390 -1.18 -6.43 -11.56
N LEU A 391 -1.83 -6.22 -10.41
CA LEU A 391 -3.22 -6.63 -10.24
C LEU A 391 -4.18 -5.82 -11.12
N ASP A 392 -3.87 -4.55 -11.39
CA ASP A 392 -4.63 -3.73 -12.32
C ASP A 392 -4.64 -4.32 -13.74
N GLU A 393 -3.48 -4.74 -14.21
CA GLU A 393 -3.33 -5.38 -15.51
C GLU A 393 -3.98 -6.78 -15.56
N LEU A 394 -3.95 -7.51 -14.43
CA LEU A 394 -4.61 -8.81 -14.33
C LEU A 394 -6.13 -8.66 -14.35
N GLU A 395 -6.72 -7.69 -13.64
CA GLU A 395 -8.17 -7.46 -13.62
C GLU A 395 -8.77 -7.22 -15.00
N THR A 396 -8.03 -6.55 -15.89
CA THR A 396 -8.51 -6.29 -17.27
C THR A 396 -8.54 -7.54 -18.15
N ARG A 397 -7.87 -8.63 -17.75
CA ARG A 397 -7.64 -9.84 -18.53
C ARG A 397 -8.16 -11.11 -17.88
N TRP A 398 -8.47 -11.05 -16.62
CA TRP A 398 -9.04 -12.17 -15.87
C TRP A 398 -10.57 -12.08 -15.90
N GLN A 399 -11.15 -12.81 -16.83
CA GLN A 399 -12.62 -12.96 -16.98
C GLN A 399 -13.04 -14.40 -16.71
#